data_aa41d1c87340ff0ce34bb34ff295d285
#
_entry.id   aa41d1c87340ff0ce34bb34ff295d285
#
_cell.length_a   1.000
_cell.length_b   1.000
_cell.length_c   1.000
_cell.angle_alpha   90.00
_cell.angle_beta   90.00
_cell.angle_gamma   90.00
#
_symmetry.space_group_name_H-M   'P 1'
#
loop_
_entity.id
_entity.type
_entity.pdbx_description
1 polymer ?
#
loop_
_entity_poly.entity_id
_entity_poly.type
_entity_poly.pdbx_seq_one_letter_code
_entity_poly.pdbx_strand_id
1 'polypeptide(L)'
;MLHHNRRAPAKSIRGDGGVPAEPERQRIDRWLWHARVVRTRGDAAALAGAGYVRINGVRIDAPGRMVRTGDVITVALDRRVRVLKVTGFVKRRGPAGTAASLYEDLE
;
A
#
# COMPACT_ATOMS: atom_id res chain seq x y z
N MET A 1 17.59 -24.08 -19.31
CA MET A 1 17.20 -23.70 -19.12
C MET A 1 16.57 -23.22 -18.63
N LEU A 2 16.75 -23.06 -18.50
CA LEU A 2 16.19 -22.39 -18.11
C LEU A 2 15.59 -21.72 -17.61
N HIS A 3 15.58 -21.77 -17.48
CA HIS A 3 14.98 -21.06 -17.09
C HIS A 3 14.23 -20.73 -16.63
N HIS A 4 14.22 -20.81 -16.67
CA HIS A 4 13.45 -20.48 -16.35
C HIS A 4 12.67 -20.47 -15.74
N ASN A 5 12.83 -20.62 -15.83
CA ASN A 5 12.04 -20.58 -15.35
C ASN A 5 11.50 -20.41 -14.65
N ARG A 6 11.60 -20.32 -14.66
CA ARG A 6 11.01 -20.14 -14.27
C ARG A 6 10.30 -19.82 -13.68
N ARG A 7 10.43 -19.69 -13.80
CA ARG A 7 9.66 -19.45 -13.42
C ARG A 7 8.72 -19.60 -13.05
N ALA A 8 8.68 -19.85 -12.99
CA ALA A 8 7.73 -20.02 -12.69
C ALA A 8 6.91 -20.29 -12.31
N PRO A 9 6.96 -20.25 -12.16
CA PRO A 9 6.11 -20.64 -11.78
C PRO A 9 5.24 -20.85 -11.39
N ALA A 10 5.46 -20.67 -11.27
CA ALA A 10 4.68 -20.90 -11.00
C ALA A 10 3.80 -21.02 -10.70
N LYS A 11 3.73 -21.02 -10.80
CA LYS A 11 2.91 -21.16 -10.61
C LYS A 11 2.04 -21.65 -10.31
N SER A 12 2.09 -21.71 -10.18
CA SER A 12 1.27 -22.20 -10.02
C SER A 12 0.36 -22.61 -9.68
N ILE A 13 0.18 -22.77 -9.50
CA ILE A 13 -0.66 -23.12 -9.25
C ILE A 13 -1.50 -23.19 -8.78
N ARG A 14 -1.78 -23.36 -8.75
CA ARG A 14 -2.65 -23.36 -8.34
C ARG A 14 -3.63 -23.53 -8.09
N GLY A 15 -3.91 -23.61 -8.08
CA GLY A 15 -4.88 -23.78 -8.07
C GLY A 15 -5.70 -23.99 -7.38
N ASP A 16 -5.96 -24.23 -7.10
CA ASP A 16 -6.78 -24.41 -6.53
C ASP A 16 -7.59 -23.74 -6.14
N GLY A 17 -8.27 -23.97 -6.31
CA GLY A 17 -9.25 -23.44 -5.87
C GLY A 17 -9.17 -22.35 -5.15
N GLY A 18 -9.21 -22.15 -4.39
CA GLY A 18 -9.12 -21.11 -3.72
C GLY A 18 -7.94 -20.46 -3.97
N VAL A 19 -7.56 -20.37 -4.99
CA VAL A 19 -6.48 -19.72 -5.22
C VAL A 19 -6.10 -18.69 -4.42
N PRO A 20 -5.10 -18.64 -3.79
CA PRO A 20 -4.67 -17.52 -3.14
C PRO A 20 -4.46 -16.54 -4.17
N ALA A 21 -5.12 -15.58 -4.06
CA ALA A 21 -4.87 -14.50 -4.84
C ALA A 21 -3.47 -14.07 -4.66
N GLU A 22 -2.96 -13.38 -5.57
CA GLU A 22 -1.72 -12.71 -5.38
C GLU A 22 -1.85 -11.81 -4.21
N PRO A 23 -0.78 -11.49 -3.56
CA PRO A 23 -0.82 -10.52 -2.47
C PRO A 23 -1.46 -9.26 -2.99
N GLU A 24 -2.38 -8.75 -2.25
CA GLU A 24 -3.03 -7.51 -2.64
C GLU A 24 -2.04 -6.38 -2.64
N ARG A 25 -2.26 -5.45 -3.53
CA ARG A 25 -1.44 -4.24 -3.61
C ARG A 25 -2.30 -3.11 -4.16
N GLN A 26 -1.85 -1.89 -3.90
CA GLN A 26 -2.59 -0.71 -4.31
C GLN A 26 -1.62 0.44 -4.45
N ARG A 27 -1.95 1.42 -5.28
CA ARG A 27 -1.16 2.64 -5.38
C ARG A 27 -1.13 3.34 -4.03
N ILE A 28 0.02 3.92 -3.68
CA ILE A 28 0.18 4.58 -2.39
C ILE A 28 -0.79 5.76 -2.23
N ASP A 29 -1.02 6.53 -3.28
CA ASP A 29 -1.93 7.67 -3.20
C ASP A 29 -3.36 7.20 -2.89
N ARG A 30 -3.77 6.11 -3.49
CA ARG A 30 -5.09 5.57 -3.25
C ARG A 30 -5.22 4.98 -1.85
N TRP A 31 -4.21 4.24 -1.41
CA TRP A 31 -4.23 3.64 -0.08
C TRP A 31 -4.27 4.70 1.02
N LEU A 32 -3.44 5.76 0.90
CA LEU A 32 -3.43 6.84 1.88
C LEU A 32 -4.80 7.51 1.98
N TRP A 33 -5.48 7.68 0.86
CA TRP A 33 -6.80 8.26 0.83
C TRP A 33 -7.84 7.32 1.45
N HIS A 34 -7.79 6.04 1.10
CA HIS A 34 -8.71 5.05 1.65
C HIS A 34 -8.51 4.88 3.16
N ALA A 35 -7.28 4.95 3.62
CA ALA A 35 -6.95 4.84 5.04
C ALA A 35 -7.24 6.11 5.81
N ARG A 36 -7.73 7.14 5.14
CA ARG A 36 -8.08 8.43 5.71
C ARG A 36 -6.91 9.14 6.38
N VAL A 37 -5.71 8.88 5.89
CA VAL A 37 -4.52 9.60 6.31
C VAL A 37 -4.59 11.03 5.77
N VAL A 38 -5.18 11.19 4.60
CA VAL A 38 -5.40 12.49 3.96
C VAL A 38 -6.86 12.63 3.57
N ARG A 39 -7.28 13.86 3.32
CA ARG A 39 -8.67 14.15 2.99
C ARG A 39 -9.04 13.81 1.56
N THR A 40 -8.13 14.04 0.64
CA THR A 40 -8.42 13.81 -0.78
C THR A 40 -7.32 12.98 -1.40
N ARG A 41 -7.64 12.33 -2.49
CA ARG A 41 -6.65 11.57 -3.23
C ARG A 41 -5.59 12.49 -3.82
N GLY A 42 -5.99 13.71 -4.20
CA GLY A 42 -5.03 14.70 -4.68
C GLY A 42 -4.01 15.08 -3.63
N ASP A 43 -4.43 15.19 -2.36
CA ASP A 43 -3.51 15.46 -1.26
C ASP A 43 -2.51 14.30 -1.13
N ALA A 44 -2.99 13.07 -1.26
CA ALA A 44 -2.11 11.91 -1.18
C ALA A 44 -1.08 11.93 -2.31
N ALA A 45 -1.52 12.23 -3.51
CA ALA A 45 -0.62 12.30 -4.66
C ALA A 45 0.41 13.40 -4.49
N ALA A 46 0.00 14.54 -3.95
CA ALA A 46 0.90 15.66 -3.72
C ALA A 46 1.99 15.30 -2.69
N LEU A 47 1.61 14.64 -1.60
CA LEU A 47 2.58 14.21 -0.59
C LEU A 47 3.58 13.21 -1.16
N ALA A 48 3.08 12.22 -1.86
CA ALA A 48 3.94 11.19 -2.44
C ALA A 48 4.86 11.77 -3.52
N GLY A 49 4.33 12.64 -4.35
CA GLY A 49 5.12 13.24 -5.43
C GLY A 49 6.18 14.20 -4.91
N ALA A 50 5.93 14.83 -3.76
CA ALA A 50 6.87 15.78 -3.18
C ALA A 50 7.93 15.10 -2.28
N GLY A 51 7.85 13.80 -2.10
CA GLY A 51 8.86 13.08 -1.33
C GLY A 51 8.59 13.02 0.17
N TYR A 52 7.35 13.24 0.58
CA TYR A 52 6.99 13.18 1.99
C TYR A 52 6.52 11.79 2.44
N VAL A 53 6.68 10.79 1.58
CA VAL A 53 6.26 9.42 1.89
C VAL A 53 7.45 8.49 1.72
N ARG A 54 7.60 7.58 2.68
CA ARG A 54 8.59 6.50 2.58
C ARG A 54 7.88 5.17 2.65
N ILE A 55 8.38 4.21 1.92
CA ILE A 55 7.90 2.83 1.96
C ILE A 55 9.05 1.97 2.42
N ASN A 56 8.88 1.32 3.56
CA ASN A 56 9.94 0.52 4.19
C ASN A 56 11.24 1.31 4.34
N GLY A 57 11.10 2.57 4.74
CA GLY A 57 12.24 3.45 4.98
C GLY A 57 12.83 4.12 3.75
N VAL A 58 12.32 3.79 2.57
CA VAL A 58 12.85 4.35 1.32
C VAL A 58 11.93 5.44 0.83
N ARG A 59 12.50 6.62 0.62
CA ARG A 59 11.73 7.75 0.11
C ARG A 59 11.27 7.48 -1.31
N ILE A 60 10.01 7.78 -1.58
CA ILE A 60 9.46 7.67 -2.92
C ILE A 60 9.12 9.05 -3.45
N ASP A 61 8.95 9.16 -4.75
CA ASP A 61 8.55 10.42 -5.38
C ASP A 61 7.46 10.21 -6.43
N ALA A 62 6.85 9.04 -6.43
CA ALA A 62 5.81 8.72 -7.41
C ALA A 62 4.52 8.31 -6.70
N PRO A 63 3.42 9.04 -6.92
CA PRO A 63 2.14 8.70 -6.28
C PRO A 63 1.59 7.35 -6.72
N GLY A 64 2.03 6.86 -7.85
CA GLY A 64 1.60 5.55 -8.35
C GLY A 64 2.37 4.37 -7.80
N ARG A 65 3.34 4.60 -6.90
CA ARG A 65 4.11 3.50 -6.34
C ARG A 65 3.18 2.53 -5.63
N MET A 66 3.37 1.25 -5.86
CA MET A 66 2.49 0.24 -5.28
C MET A 66 2.97 -0.15 -3.89
N VAL A 67 2.00 -0.38 -2.98
CA VAL A 67 2.28 -0.90 -1.64
C VAL A 67 1.57 -2.22 -1.46
N ARG A 68 2.07 -3.04 -0.56
CA ARG A 68 1.54 -4.37 -0.27
C ARG A 68 1.31 -4.52 1.22
N THR A 69 0.52 -5.52 1.57
CA THR A 69 0.33 -5.87 2.98
C THR A 69 1.68 -6.14 3.63
N GLY A 70 1.91 -5.58 4.79
CA GLY A 70 3.18 -5.70 5.50
C GLY A 70 4.13 -4.56 5.28
N ASP A 71 3.94 -3.75 4.24
CA ASP A 71 4.80 -2.60 4.02
C ASP A 71 4.60 -1.56 5.13
N VAL A 72 5.66 -0.91 5.52
CA VAL A 72 5.62 0.15 6.53
C VAL A 72 5.71 1.49 5.81
N ILE A 73 4.69 2.30 6.00
CA ILE A 73 4.57 3.59 5.34
C ILE A 73 4.84 4.70 6.34
N THR A 74 5.77 5.57 6.03
CA THR A 74 6.05 6.75 6.84
C THR A 74 5.57 7.96 6.06
N VAL A 75 4.70 8.76 6.68
CA VAL A 75 4.11 9.93 6.03
C VAL A 75 4.41 11.15 6.87
N ALA A 76 5.06 12.14 6.28
CA ALA A 76 5.32 13.41 6.95
C ALA A 76 4.16 14.35 6.67
N LEU A 77 3.34 14.57 7.67
CA LEU A 77 2.22 15.50 7.61
C LEU A 77 2.65 16.83 8.23
N ASP A 78 1.77 17.84 8.14
CA ASP A 78 2.11 19.18 8.61
C ASP A 78 2.72 19.23 10.00
N ARG A 79 2.13 18.53 10.94
CA ARG A 79 2.52 18.66 12.34
C ARG A 79 2.99 17.37 12.97
N ARG A 80 3.05 16.32 12.20
CA ARG A 80 3.42 15.02 12.75
C ARG A 80 3.84 14.08 11.65
N VAL A 81 4.61 13.10 12.04
CA VAL A 81 4.96 11.99 11.17
C VAL A 81 4.14 10.80 11.63
N ARG A 82 3.51 10.11 10.71
CA ARG A 82 2.80 8.88 11.01
C ARG A 82 3.56 7.70 10.42
N VAL A 83 3.61 6.61 11.17
CA VAL A 83 4.22 5.37 10.71
C VAL A 83 3.16 4.29 10.77
N LEU A 84 2.80 3.75 9.63
CA LEU A 84 1.67 2.85 9.49
C LEU A 84 2.08 1.59 8.77
N LYS A 85 1.71 0.44 9.35
CA LYS A 85 1.93 -0.82 8.65
C LYS A 85 0.67 -1.17 7.88
N VAL A 86 0.81 -1.49 6.61
CA VAL A 86 -0.33 -1.83 5.76
C VAL A 86 -0.85 -3.20 6.17
N THR A 87 -2.11 -3.28 6.54
CA THR A 87 -2.74 -4.54 6.92
C THR A 87 -3.88 -4.93 5.99
N GLY A 88 -4.30 -4.06 5.11
CA GLY A 88 -5.36 -4.40 4.18
C GLY A 88 -5.62 -3.32 3.16
N PHE A 89 -6.51 -3.65 2.24
CA PHE A 89 -6.90 -2.76 1.15
C PHE A 89 -8.40 -2.81 0.97
N VAL A 90 -8.96 -1.73 0.42
CA VAL A 90 -10.35 -1.71 -0.01
C VAL A 90 -10.39 -1.14 -1.41
N LYS A 91 -11.43 -1.47 -2.14
CA LYS A 91 -11.58 -0.98 -3.52
C LYS A 91 -12.15 0.43 -3.55
N ARG A 92 -12.87 0.82 -2.51
CA ARG A 92 -13.49 2.12 -2.42
C ARG A 92 -13.27 2.70 -1.05
N ARG A 93 -13.20 4.02 -0.97
CA ARG A 93 -13.07 4.69 0.31
C ARG A 93 -14.36 4.50 1.10
N GLY A 94 -14.27 3.81 2.21
CA GLY A 94 -15.40 3.51 3.05
C GLY A 94 -15.54 4.45 4.23
N PRO A 95 -16.42 4.10 5.17
CA PRO A 95 -16.57 4.86 6.42
C PRO A 95 -15.28 4.89 7.21
N ALA A 96 -15.15 5.87 8.09
CA ALA A 96 -13.93 6.04 8.87
C ALA A 96 -13.57 4.79 9.69
N GLY A 97 -14.56 4.08 10.20
CA GLY A 97 -14.30 2.88 10.97
C GLY A 97 -13.66 1.76 10.15
N THR A 98 -13.99 1.70 8.86
CA THR A 98 -13.39 0.73 7.97
C THR A 98 -11.92 1.06 7.71
N ALA A 99 -11.61 2.34 7.66
CA ALA A 99 -10.24 2.77 7.37
C ALA A 99 -9.25 2.23 8.40
N ALA A 100 -9.66 2.12 9.65
CA ALA A 100 -8.77 1.64 10.71
C ALA A 100 -8.32 0.21 10.50
N SER A 101 -9.03 -0.58 9.69
CA SER A 101 -8.64 -1.96 9.42
C SER A 101 -7.58 -2.05 8.33
N LEU A 102 -7.22 -0.95 7.71
CA LEU A 102 -6.26 -0.97 6.60
C LEU A 102 -4.82 -0.82 7.08
N TYR A 103 -4.63 -0.47 8.33
CA TYR A 103 -3.28 -0.25 8.86
C TYR A 103 -3.20 -0.55 10.35
N GLU A 104 -1.96 -0.74 10.78
CA GLU A 104 -1.61 -0.79 12.19
C GLU A 104 -0.74 0.43 12.45
N ASP A 105 -1.13 1.27 13.41
CA ASP A 105 -0.39 2.47 13.73
C ASP A 105 0.81 2.08 14.58
N LEU A 106 2.00 2.40 14.11
CA LEU A 106 3.24 2.02 14.78
C LEU A 106 3.82 3.14 15.64
N GLU A 107 3.11 4.24 15.77
CA GLU A 107 3.59 5.36 16.59
C GLU A 107 2.81 5.50 17.86
#